data_47ceb8c94a66d753537312f71150051d
#
_entry.id   47ceb8c94a66d753537312f71150051d
#
_cell.length_a   1.000
_cell.length_b   1.000
_cell.length_c   1.000
_cell.angle_alpha   90.00
_cell.angle_beta   90.00
_cell.angle_gamma   90.00
#
_symmetry.space_group_name_H-M   'P 1'
#
loop_
_entity.id
_entity.type
_entity.pdbx_description
1 polymer ?
#
loop_
_entity_poly.entity_id
_entity_poly.type
_entity_poly.pdbx_seq_one_letter_code
_entity_poly.pdbx_strand_id
1 'polypeptide(L)'
;MKEQLLDSMDLERERGITIKANSVRLSYKARDGEEYILNLIDTPGHVDFSYEVSRSMRAVEGSLLVVDASQGVEAQTLANVYTALEADHEIFPILNKVDLPASDCDRVAQQIEEVIGLDASCALQISAKTGQGIDEVLEAIVTSLPHPQGVHKNPLKAMLIDSWYDSYLGVVVMIRIVDGILRKGDKIIMMQSGAKYTIDSVGVLKPKILNVDSLSAGEIGVFTASIKQVRDTRVGDTLSLIHISEPTR
;
A
#
# COMPACT_ATOMS: atom_id res chain seq x y z
N MET A 1 -17.48 14.83 -0.88
CA MET A 1 -16.63 13.62 -0.90
C MET A 1 -17.11 12.72 0.24
N LYS A 2 -17.17 11.40 0.08
CA LYS A 2 -17.56 10.49 1.16
C LYS A 2 -16.35 10.32 2.08
N GLU A 3 -16.46 10.72 3.33
CA GLU A 3 -15.42 10.55 4.33
C GLU A 3 -15.19 9.06 4.60
N GLN A 4 -13.95 8.65 4.89
CA GLN A 4 -13.56 7.29 5.26
C GLN A 4 -14.01 6.21 4.25
N LEU A 5 -13.82 6.47 2.96
CA LEU A 5 -14.26 5.56 1.89
C LEU A 5 -13.59 4.18 1.97
N LEU A 6 -12.35 4.12 2.43
CA LEU A 6 -11.54 2.90 2.53
C LEU A 6 -11.72 2.17 3.86
N ASP A 7 -12.16 2.87 4.93
CA ASP A 7 -12.36 2.28 6.25
C ASP A 7 -13.55 1.32 6.22
N SER A 8 -13.27 0.04 6.34
CA SER A 8 -14.26 -1.04 6.22
C SER A 8 -14.90 -1.45 7.54
N MET A 9 -14.24 -1.16 8.68
CA MET A 9 -14.69 -1.54 10.01
C MET A 9 -15.59 -0.47 10.63
N ASP A 10 -16.65 -0.88 11.32
CA ASP A 10 -17.55 0.07 12.01
C ASP A 10 -16.80 0.89 13.08
N LEU A 11 -15.82 0.27 13.76
CA LEU A 11 -14.98 0.93 14.77
C LEU A 11 -14.08 2.02 14.16
N GLU A 12 -13.57 1.83 12.96
CA GLU A 12 -12.79 2.84 12.24
C GLU A 12 -13.63 4.07 11.95
N ARG A 13 -14.87 3.86 11.49
CA ARG A 13 -15.82 4.93 11.17
C ARG A 13 -16.31 5.65 12.41
N GLU A 14 -16.55 4.92 13.51
CA GLU A 14 -17.01 5.50 14.78
C GLU A 14 -15.94 6.39 15.41
N ARG A 15 -14.67 5.95 15.35
CA ARG A 15 -13.55 6.65 15.97
C ARG A 15 -12.83 7.63 15.07
N GLY A 16 -13.08 7.57 13.76
CA GLY A 16 -12.42 8.42 12.77
C GLY A 16 -10.92 8.12 12.62
N ILE A 17 -10.52 6.85 12.83
CA ILE A 17 -9.12 6.41 12.72
C ILE A 17 -9.03 5.13 11.88
N THR A 18 -8.01 5.02 11.05
CA THR A 18 -7.68 3.78 10.35
C THR A 18 -7.01 2.81 11.32
N ILE A 19 -7.51 1.58 11.40
CA ILE A 19 -6.97 0.50 12.25
C ILE A 19 -6.21 -0.49 11.39
N LYS A 20 -6.78 -0.86 10.23
CA LYS A 20 -6.22 -1.82 9.30
C LYS A 20 -5.76 -1.13 8.02
N ALA A 21 -4.61 -1.52 7.52
CA ALA A 21 -4.12 -1.01 6.23
C ALA A 21 -5.08 -1.41 5.09
N ASN A 22 -5.48 -0.42 4.30
CA ASN A 22 -6.37 -0.61 3.16
C ASN A 22 -5.64 -0.28 1.87
N SER A 23 -5.76 -1.16 0.87
CA SER A 23 -5.16 -0.93 -0.44
C SER A 23 -6.20 -0.50 -1.46
N VAL A 24 -5.80 0.40 -2.35
CA VAL A 24 -6.61 0.81 -3.51
C VAL A 24 -5.75 0.97 -4.74
N ARG A 25 -6.23 0.48 -5.87
CA ARG A 25 -5.62 0.65 -7.19
C ARG A 25 -6.28 1.79 -7.94
N LEU A 26 -5.47 2.75 -8.38
CA LEU A 26 -5.89 3.88 -9.20
C LEU A 26 -5.27 3.78 -10.59
N SER A 27 -6.00 4.23 -11.62
CA SER A 27 -5.43 4.56 -12.93
C SER A 27 -5.28 6.07 -13.00
N TYR A 28 -4.09 6.52 -13.33
CA TYR A 28 -3.77 7.95 -13.45
C TYR A 28 -3.14 8.24 -14.81
N LYS A 29 -3.69 9.21 -15.53
CA LYS A 29 -3.09 9.72 -16.76
C LYS A 29 -2.21 10.92 -16.42
N ALA A 30 -0.90 10.74 -16.47
CA ALA A 30 0.06 11.76 -16.10
C ALA A 30 0.22 12.84 -17.19
N ARG A 31 0.93 13.92 -16.85
CA ARG A 31 1.16 15.07 -17.75
C ARG A 31 2.02 14.71 -18.96
N ASP A 32 2.80 13.64 -18.88
CA ASP A 32 3.54 13.08 -20.01
C ASP A 32 2.66 12.39 -21.06
N GLY A 33 1.36 12.20 -20.75
CA GLY A 33 0.36 11.58 -21.60
C GLY A 33 0.21 10.07 -21.41
N GLU A 34 1.09 9.43 -20.62
CA GLU A 34 1.06 8.00 -20.32
C GLU A 34 0.07 7.68 -19.19
N GLU A 35 -0.42 6.44 -19.18
CA GLU A 35 -1.33 5.94 -18.14
C GLU A 35 -0.57 5.08 -17.13
N TYR A 36 -0.62 5.48 -15.88
CA TYR A 36 0.06 4.82 -14.75
C TYR A 36 -0.93 4.09 -13.86
N ILE A 37 -0.50 2.96 -13.32
CA ILE A 37 -1.21 2.24 -12.28
C ILE A 37 -0.54 2.57 -10.95
N LEU A 38 -1.29 3.21 -10.05
CA LEU A 38 -0.85 3.53 -8.71
C LEU A 38 -1.54 2.57 -7.72
N ASN A 39 -0.75 1.86 -6.92
CA ASN A 39 -1.25 1.03 -5.83
C ASN A 39 -0.99 1.78 -4.52
N LEU A 40 -2.02 2.41 -3.96
CA LEU A 40 -1.92 3.13 -2.69
C LEU A 40 -2.30 2.19 -1.54
N ILE A 41 -1.52 2.24 -0.47
CA ILE A 41 -1.86 1.60 0.80
C ILE A 41 -2.07 2.71 1.83
N ASP A 42 -3.29 2.84 2.32
CA ASP A 42 -3.62 3.70 3.45
C ASP A 42 -3.27 2.99 4.75
N THR A 43 -2.40 3.60 5.55
CA THR A 43 -1.85 3.00 6.77
C THR A 43 -2.38 3.70 8.01
N PRO A 44 -2.56 2.97 9.14
CA PRO A 44 -2.88 3.60 10.41
C PRO A 44 -1.83 4.64 10.82
N GLY A 45 -2.28 5.77 11.36
CA GLY A 45 -1.39 6.78 11.93
C GLY A 45 -0.98 6.48 13.39
N HIS A 46 -1.79 5.72 14.13
CA HIS A 46 -1.63 5.51 15.56
C HIS A 46 -0.52 4.49 15.89
N VAL A 47 0.27 4.78 16.91
CA VAL A 47 1.44 3.96 17.31
C VAL A 47 1.10 2.52 17.71
N ASP A 48 -0.11 2.28 18.22
CA ASP A 48 -0.56 0.94 18.59
C ASP A 48 -0.68 0.00 17.38
N PHE A 49 -0.74 0.55 16.17
CA PHE A 49 -0.84 -0.21 14.92
C PHE A 49 0.47 -0.24 14.12
N SER A 50 1.61 -0.03 14.80
CA SER A 50 2.95 0.00 14.18
C SER A 50 3.28 -1.29 13.40
N TYR A 51 2.73 -2.43 13.80
CA TYR A 51 2.88 -3.69 13.07
C TYR A 51 2.22 -3.64 11.67
N GLU A 52 1.01 -3.06 11.56
CA GLU A 52 0.34 -2.87 10.27
C GLU A 52 1.12 -1.90 9.37
N VAL A 53 1.65 -0.82 9.96
CA VAL A 53 2.51 0.15 9.25
C VAL A 53 3.77 -0.53 8.71
N SER A 54 4.52 -1.23 9.55
CA SER A 54 5.76 -1.93 9.16
C SER A 54 5.55 -2.97 8.05
N ARG A 55 4.40 -3.65 8.05
CA ARG A 55 4.03 -4.60 6.97
C ARG A 55 3.76 -3.90 5.66
N SER A 56 3.01 -2.80 5.71
CA SER A 56 2.67 -2.00 4.54
C SER A 56 3.91 -1.42 3.88
N MET A 57 4.86 -0.93 4.69
CA MET A 57 6.13 -0.38 4.21
C MET A 57 6.95 -1.39 3.38
N ARG A 58 6.92 -2.67 3.70
CA ARG A 58 7.61 -3.71 2.92
C ARG A 58 6.96 -4.01 1.56
N ALA A 59 5.74 -3.52 1.35
CA ALA A 59 4.95 -3.81 0.16
C ALA A 59 4.96 -2.69 -0.88
N VAL A 60 5.62 -1.57 -0.61
CA VAL A 60 5.62 -0.37 -1.45
C VAL A 60 7.04 0.15 -1.68
N GLU A 61 7.22 0.97 -2.69
CA GLU A 61 8.51 1.53 -3.10
C GLU A 61 8.84 2.85 -2.43
N GLY A 62 7.83 3.56 -1.90
CA GLY A 62 8.00 4.86 -1.28
C GLY A 62 6.81 5.24 -0.42
N SER A 63 6.93 6.34 0.30
CA SER A 63 5.95 6.81 1.27
C SER A 63 5.59 8.27 1.06
N LEU A 64 4.30 8.58 1.20
CA LEU A 64 3.82 9.95 1.30
C LEU A 64 3.68 10.31 2.79
N LEU A 65 4.47 11.26 3.24
CA LEU A 65 4.37 11.78 4.60
C LEU A 65 3.33 12.90 4.64
N VAL A 66 2.11 12.56 5.05
CA VAL A 66 1.02 13.53 5.12
C VAL A 66 0.95 14.14 6.51
N VAL A 67 1.26 15.43 6.62
CA VAL A 67 1.26 16.19 7.88
C VAL A 67 0.15 17.22 7.88
N ASP A 68 -0.56 17.35 8.99
CA ASP A 68 -1.58 18.39 9.20
C ASP A 68 -0.91 19.76 9.35
N ALA A 69 -1.16 20.67 8.40
CA ALA A 69 -0.57 22.01 8.40
C ALA A 69 -1.01 22.87 9.58
N SER A 70 -2.07 22.51 10.30
CA SER A 70 -2.50 23.23 11.51
C SER A 70 -1.87 22.70 12.79
N GLN A 71 -1.62 21.37 12.87
CA GLN A 71 -1.07 20.72 14.06
C GLN A 71 0.46 20.60 13.98
N GLY A 72 1.01 20.25 12.83
CA GLY A 72 2.42 20.03 12.62
C GLY A 72 2.86 18.60 12.89
N VAL A 73 4.18 18.43 13.16
CA VAL A 73 4.79 17.12 13.39
C VAL A 73 4.46 16.62 14.82
N GLU A 74 3.81 15.47 14.88
CA GLU A 74 3.45 14.81 16.15
C GLU A 74 4.33 13.58 16.41
N ALA A 75 4.29 13.04 17.63
CA ALA A 75 5.09 11.86 18.01
C ALA A 75 4.82 10.64 17.14
N GLN A 76 3.55 10.43 16.74
CA GLN A 76 3.16 9.35 15.83
C GLN A 76 3.70 9.56 14.41
N THR A 77 3.83 10.80 13.95
CA THR A 77 4.47 11.15 12.68
C THR A 77 5.92 10.66 12.67
N LEU A 78 6.67 10.97 13.73
CA LEU A 78 8.06 10.54 13.89
C LEU A 78 8.21 9.02 13.89
N ALA A 79 7.37 8.31 14.65
CA ALA A 79 7.43 6.85 14.73
C ALA A 79 7.23 6.20 13.35
N ASN A 80 6.27 6.69 12.57
CA ASN A 80 5.98 6.18 11.23
C ASN A 80 7.08 6.52 10.23
N VAL A 81 7.66 7.72 10.31
CA VAL A 81 8.80 8.13 9.47
C VAL A 81 10.02 7.25 9.72
N TYR A 82 10.36 6.99 10.98
CA TYR A 82 11.48 6.08 11.29
C TYR A 82 11.26 4.68 10.73
N THR A 83 10.02 4.17 10.79
CA THR A 83 9.68 2.88 10.18
C THR A 83 9.86 2.89 8.65
N ALA A 84 9.53 3.99 7.98
CA ALA A 84 9.73 4.15 6.55
C ALA A 84 11.23 4.28 6.18
N LEU A 85 12.02 5.00 6.97
CA LEU A 85 13.47 5.12 6.80
C LEU A 85 14.19 3.77 7.03
N GLU A 86 13.76 2.98 8.02
CA GLU A 86 14.27 1.62 8.23
C GLU A 86 13.96 0.68 7.06
N ALA A 87 12.92 0.96 6.30
CA ALA A 87 12.54 0.24 5.08
C ALA A 87 13.23 0.79 3.81
N ASP A 88 14.12 1.77 3.94
CA ASP A 88 14.84 2.44 2.84
C ASP A 88 13.92 3.12 1.82
N HIS A 89 12.82 3.72 2.30
CA HIS A 89 11.86 4.41 1.44
C HIS A 89 12.31 5.81 1.07
N GLU A 90 12.04 6.17 -0.19
CA GLU A 90 11.91 7.57 -0.56
C GLU A 90 10.64 8.14 0.11
N ILE A 91 10.80 9.23 0.86
CA ILE A 91 9.70 9.85 1.62
C ILE A 91 9.40 11.22 1.03
N PHE A 92 8.16 11.38 0.53
CA PHE A 92 7.71 12.62 -0.07
C PHE A 92 6.79 13.38 0.90
N PRO A 93 7.17 14.59 1.41
CA PRO A 93 6.37 15.33 2.37
C PRO A 93 5.19 16.07 1.71
N ILE A 94 4.03 16.01 2.39
CA ILE A 94 2.78 16.65 1.98
C ILE A 94 2.17 17.36 3.18
N LEU A 95 1.82 18.64 3.02
CA LEU A 95 1.15 19.46 4.02
C LEU A 95 -0.34 19.52 3.70
N ASN A 96 -1.16 18.84 4.51
CA ASN A 96 -2.59 18.75 4.30
C ASN A 96 -3.38 19.73 5.19
N LYS A 97 -4.64 19.94 4.84
CA LYS A 97 -5.58 20.82 5.52
C LYS A 97 -5.22 22.31 5.41
N VAL A 98 -4.64 22.71 4.27
CA VAL A 98 -4.28 24.13 4.03
C VAL A 98 -5.52 25.04 3.90
N ASP A 99 -6.71 24.47 3.80
CA ASP A 99 -7.98 25.19 3.83
C ASP A 99 -8.38 25.69 5.24
N LEU A 100 -7.71 25.24 6.28
CA LEU A 100 -8.00 25.66 7.65
C LEU A 100 -7.35 27.03 7.96
N PRO A 101 -8.04 27.96 8.64
CA PRO A 101 -7.48 29.24 9.03
C PRO A 101 -6.23 29.15 9.95
N ALA A 102 -6.09 28.03 10.67
CA ALA A 102 -4.96 27.77 11.57
C ALA A 102 -3.78 27.10 10.88
N SER A 103 -3.84 26.87 9.55
CA SER A 103 -2.75 26.25 8.81
C SER A 103 -1.54 27.18 8.72
N ASP A 104 -0.35 26.65 8.96
CA ASP A 104 0.93 27.35 8.87
C ASP A 104 1.95 26.43 8.21
N CYS A 105 1.97 26.47 6.88
CA CYS A 105 2.80 25.58 6.06
C CYS A 105 4.29 25.83 6.26
N ASP A 106 4.71 27.09 6.41
CA ASP A 106 6.12 27.43 6.58
C ASP A 106 6.67 26.89 7.91
N ARG A 107 5.93 27.06 8.99
CA ARG A 107 6.26 26.50 10.29
C ARG A 107 6.35 24.98 10.26
N VAL A 108 5.40 24.32 9.60
CA VAL A 108 5.36 22.84 9.56
C VAL A 108 6.45 22.30 8.63
N ALA A 109 6.76 22.94 7.52
CA ALA A 109 7.90 22.59 6.67
C ALA A 109 9.22 22.66 7.48
N GLN A 110 9.43 23.77 8.20
CA GLN A 110 10.59 23.92 9.09
C GLN A 110 10.66 22.82 10.17
N GLN A 111 9.51 22.44 10.77
CA GLN A 111 9.48 21.31 11.71
C GLN A 111 9.89 19.99 11.08
N ILE A 112 9.48 19.71 9.83
CA ILE A 112 9.88 18.49 9.12
C ILE A 112 11.41 18.48 8.93
N GLU A 113 12.01 19.60 8.55
CA GLU A 113 13.46 19.72 8.36
C GLU A 113 14.24 19.61 9.68
N GLU A 114 13.82 20.33 10.72
CA GLU A 114 14.56 20.40 11.99
C GLU A 114 14.38 19.15 12.86
N VAL A 115 13.16 18.55 12.88
CA VAL A 115 12.83 17.46 13.79
C VAL A 115 13.02 16.09 13.14
N ILE A 116 12.70 15.99 11.85
CA ILE A 116 12.77 14.72 11.08
C ILE A 116 14.08 14.64 10.30
N GLY A 117 14.58 15.77 9.78
CA GLY A 117 15.76 15.82 8.93
C GLY A 117 15.47 15.53 7.46
N LEU A 118 14.21 15.61 7.03
CA LEU A 118 13.80 15.47 5.63
C LEU A 118 13.75 16.85 4.98
N ASP A 119 14.20 16.95 3.72
CA ASP A 119 14.02 18.16 2.92
C ASP A 119 12.53 18.39 2.65
N ALA A 120 11.97 19.48 3.15
CA ALA A 120 10.59 19.89 2.95
C ALA A 120 10.44 21.09 1.99
N SER A 121 11.52 21.51 1.32
CA SER A 121 11.51 22.64 0.38
C SER A 121 10.55 22.43 -0.80
N CYS A 122 10.31 21.17 -1.18
CA CYS A 122 9.37 20.75 -2.23
C CYS A 122 8.07 20.16 -1.70
N ALA A 123 7.76 20.30 -0.39
CA ALA A 123 6.54 19.77 0.20
C ALA A 123 5.30 20.34 -0.48
N LEU A 124 4.41 19.43 -0.94
CA LEU A 124 3.17 19.86 -1.57
C LEU A 124 2.13 20.29 -0.54
N GLN A 125 1.49 21.42 -0.83
CA GLN A 125 0.44 22.00 0.01
C GLN A 125 -0.93 21.61 -0.54
N ILE A 126 -1.70 20.84 0.21
CA ILE A 126 -2.98 20.28 -0.26
C ILE A 126 -4.13 20.49 0.72
N SER A 127 -5.32 20.37 0.20
CA SER A 127 -6.53 20.12 0.99
C SER A 127 -7.26 18.91 0.43
N ALA A 128 -7.15 17.78 1.10
CA ALA A 128 -7.91 16.58 0.73
C ALA A 128 -9.42 16.81 0.78
N LYS A 129 -9.89 17.74 1.61
CA LYS A 129 -11.30 18.12 1.73
C LYS A 129 -11.82 18.85 0.50
N THR A 130 -11.06 19.81 -0.02
CA THR A 130 -11.47 20.64 -1.18
C THR A 130 -11.01 20.06 -2.51
N GLY A 131 -10.03 19.15 -2.51
CA GLY A 131 -9.38 18.61 -3.70
C GLY A 131 -8.19 19.44 -4.19
N GLN A 132 -7.86 20.53 -3.51
CA GLN A 132 -6.73 21.40 -3.87
C GLN A 132 -5.41 20.61 -3.78
N GLY A 133 -4.55 20.69 -4.81
CA GLY A 133 -3.22 20.10 -4.83
C GLY A 133 -3.17 18.59 -5.03
N ILE A 134 -4.30 17.91 -5.23
CA ILE A 134 -4.33 16.45 -5.37
C ILE A 134 -3.71 15.99 -6.69
N ASP A 135 -3.93 16.70 -7.79
CA ASP A 135 -3.33 16.37 -9.08
C ASP A 135 -1.81 16.50 -9.04
N GLU A 136 -1.28 17.48 -8.29
CA GLU A 136 0.14 17.67 -8.04
C GLU A 136 0.74 16.51 -7.25
N VAL A 137 0.01 15.95 -6.27
CA VAL A 137 0.45 14.76 -5.52
C VAL A 137 0.52 13.55 -6.44
N LEU A 138 -0.49 13.31 -7.28
CA LEU A 138 -0.48 12.18 -8.22
C LEU A 138 0.68 12.29 -9.22
N GLU A 139 0.96 13.50 -9.69
CA GLU A 139 2.10 13.76 -10.57
C GLU A 139 3.44 13.55 -9.85
N ALA A 140 3.56 13.98 -8.59
CA ALA A 140 4.75 13.79 -7.78
C ALA A 140 5.02 12.29 -7.51
N ILE A 141 3.99 11.48 -7.31
CA ILE A 141 4.13 10.02 -7.20
C ILE A 141 4.80 9.45 -8.45
N VAL A 142 4.35 9.86 -9.64
CA VAL A 142 4.90 9.36 -10.91
C VAL A 142 6.34 9.84 -11.14
N THR A 143 6.66 11.09 -10.78
CA THR A 143 7.94 11.71 -11.12
C THR A 143 9.01 11.54 -10.06
N SER A 144 8.65 11.40 -8.79
CA SER A 144 9.58 11.46 -7.66
C SER A 144 9.73 10.14 -6.90
N LEU A 145 8.72 9.27 -6.90
CA LEU A 145 8.85 7.99 -6.23
C LEU A 145 9.41 6.91 -7.17
N PRO A 146 10.23 5.98 -6.65
CA PRO A 146 10.77 4.89 -7.46
C PRO A 146 9.66 3.95 -7.93
N HIS A 147 9.84 3.41 -9.14
CA HIS A 147 8.94 2.40 -9.69
C HIS A 147 9.38 0.98 -9.29
N PRO A 148 8.47 0.00 -9.27
CA PRO A 148 8.80 -1.40 -9.00
C PRO A 148 9.86 -1.95 -9.97
N GLN A 149 10.85 -2.68 -9.44
CA GLN A 149 11.98 -3.23 -10.22
C GLN A 149 11.73 -4.65 -10.76
N GLY A 150 10.55 -5.20 -10.51
CA GLY A 150 10.22 -6.60 -10.86
C GLY A 150 10.18 -6.87 -12.36
N VAL A 151 10.48 -8.11 -12.73
CA VAL A 151 10.55 -8.57 -14.13
C VAL A 151 9.44 -9.58 -14.41
N HIS A 152 8.57 -9.30 -15.38
CA HIS A 152 7.44 -10.16 -15.75
C HIS A 152 7.83 -11.56 -16.24
N LYS A 153 9.02 -11.70 -16.84
CA LYS A 153 9.51 -12.97 -17.39
C LYS A 153 10.18 -13.87 -16.35
N ASN A 154 10.46 -13.34 -15.17
CA ASN A 154 11.03 -14.10 -14.08
C ASN A 154 10.01 -15.10 -13.51
N PRO A 155 10.48 -16.14 -12.81
CA PRO A 155 9.62 -17.00 -11.99
C PRO A 155 8.78 -16.19 -11.00
N LEU A 156 7.54 -16.60 -10.77
CA LEU A 156 6.66 -15.93 -9.84
C LEU A 156 7.28 -15.89 -8.45
N LYS A 157 7.38 -14.68 -7.91
CA LYS A 157 7.70 -14.36 -6.54
C LYS A 157 6.71 -13.31 -6.06
N ALA A 158 5.86 -13.66 -5.10
CA ALA A 158 4.92 -12.72 -4.52
C ALA A 158 5.06 -12.71 -3.00
N MET A 159 4.89 -11.54 -2.41
CA MET A 159 4.89 -11.36 -0.96
C MET A 159 3.45 -11.29 -0.46
N LEU A 160 3.11 -12.05 0.57
CA LEU A 160 1.82 -12.02 1.23
C LEU A 160 1.79 -10.82 2.19
N ILE A 161 0.91 -9.85 1.89
CA ILE A 161 0.75 -8.63 2.68
C ILE A 161 -0.25 -8.85 3.80
N ASP A 162 -1.41 -9.44 3.47
CA ASP A 162 -2.51 -9.64 4.41
C ASP A 162 -3.41 -10.80 3.98
N SER A 163 -4.23 -11.31 4.90
CA SER A 163 -5.27 -12.28 4.59
C SER A 163 -6.45 -12.13 5.55
N TRP A 164 -7.66 -12.29 5.03
CA TRP A 164 -8.89 -12.22 5.83
C TRP A 164 -9.92 -13.23 5.35
N TYR A 165 -10.88 -13.51 6.20
CA TYR A 165 -12.02 -14.34 5.83
C TYR A 165 -13.17 -13.46 5.33
N ASP A 166 -13.63 -13.76 4.14
CA ASP A 166 -14.85 -13.20 3.55
C ASP A 166 -15.93 -14.28 3.56
N SER A 167 -17.15 -13.93 3.99
CA SER A 167 -18.26 -14.90 4.13
C SER A 167 -18.69 -15.51 2.80
N TYR A 168 -18.39 -14.87 1.67
CA TYR A 168 -18.78 -15.28 0.33
C TYR A 168 -17.60 -15.90 -0.45
N LEU A 169 -16.42 -15.32 -0.34
CA LEU A 169 -15.22 -15.71 -1.10
C LEU A 169 -14.31 -16.71 -0.35
N GLY A 170 -14.56 -16.93 0.95
CA GLY A 170 -13.66 -17.67 1.82
C GLY A 170 -12.43 -16.85 2.22
N VAL A 171 -11.26 -17.49 2.31
CA VAL A 171 -10.03 -16.77 2.62
C VAL A 171 -9.56 -16.01 1.38
N VAL A 172 -9.51 -14.68 1.52
CA VAL A 172 -8.95 -13.75 0.54
C VAL A 172 -7.54 -13.40 0.98
N VAL A 173 -6.59 -13.48 0.06
CA VAL A 173 -5.17 -13.21 0.33
C VAL A 173 -4.72 -12.01 -0.49
N MET A 174 -4.20 -10.99 0.18
CA MET A 174 -3.61 -9.80 -0.46
C MET A 174 -2.12 -10.01 -0.64
N ILE A 175 -1.64 -9.79 -1.86
CA ILE A 175 -0.25 -10.00 -2.26
C ILE A 175 0.29 -8.82 -3.06
N ARG A 176 1.61 -8.67 -3.00
CA ARG A 176 2.39 -7.91 -3.96
C ARG A 176 3.17 -8.88 -4.84
N ILE A 177 3.05 -8.73 -6.14
CA ILE A 177 3.90 -9.45 -7.09
C ILE A 177 5.26 -8.76 -7.16
N VAL A 178 6.30 -9.46 -6.73
CA VAL A 178 7.68 -8.98 -6.81
C VAL A 178 8.25 -9.27 -8.20
N ASP A 179 8.11 -10.52 -8.67
CA ASP A 179 8.52 -10.97 -9.99
C ASP A 179 7.45 -11.88 -10.60
N GLY A 180 7.48 -11.98 -11.93
CA GLY A 180 6.63 -12.89 -12.67
C GLY A 180 5.19 -12.41 -12.81
N ILE A 181 4.29 -13.37 -13.02
CA ILE A 181 2.87 -13.14 -13.23
C ILE A 181 2.08 -14.24 -12.53
N LEU A 182 0.99 -13.86 -11.84
CA LEU A 182 0.02 -14.79 -11.25
C LEU A 182 -1.27 -14.77 -12.05
N ARG A 183 -1.83 -15.96 -12.35
CA ARG A 183 -3.08 -16.13 -13.08
C ARG A 183 -4.03 -17.09 -12.37
N LYS A 184 -5.31 -16.99 -12.70
CA LYS A 184 -6.28 -18.03 -12.36
C LYS A 184 -5.83 -19.39 -12.90
N GLY A 185 -5.94 -20.44 -12.08
CA GLY A 185 -5.53 -21.80 -12.40
C GLY A 185 -4.08 -22.15 -12.09
N ASP A 186 -3.25 -21.14 -11.74
CA ASP A 186 -1.86 -21.40 -11.36
C ASP A 186 -1.80 -22.22 -10.07
N LYS A 187 -0.85 -23.16 -10.03
CA LYS A 187 -0.56 -23.96 -8.84
C LYS A 187 0.56 -23.28 -8.06
N ILE A 188 0.26 -22.90 -6.85
CA ILE A 188 1.16 -22.13 -5.98
C ILE A 188 1.57 -22.91 -4.75
N ILE A 189 2.69 -22.52 -4.17
CA ILE A 189 3.18 -22.95 -2.88
C ILE A 189 3.45 -21.74 -1.99
N MET A 190 2.99 -21.80 -0.75
CA MET A 190 3.39 -20.92 0.33
C MET A 190 4.71 -21.42 0.87
N MET A 191 5.78 -20.65 0.73
CA MET A 191 7.16 -21.14 0.99
C MET A 191 7.39 -21.48 2.46
N GLN A 192 6.79 -20.74 3.38
CA GLN A 192 6.98 -20.96 4.83
C GLN A 192 6.14 -22.15 5.35
N SER A 193 4.87 -22.22 4.94
CA SER A 193 3.97 -23.29 5.40
C SER A 193 4.09 -24.57 4.57
N GLY A 194 4.63 -24.48 3.35
CA GLY A 194 4.65 -25.58 2.38
C GLY A 194 3.28 -25.94 1.80
N ALA A 195 2.23 -25.17 2.14
CA ALA A 195 0.87 -25.40 1.68
C ALA A 195 0.75 -25.11 0.17
N LYS A 196 0.08 -26.02 -0.53
CA LYS A 196 -0.08 -25.94 -1.99
C LYS A 196 -1.55 -25.70 -2.32
N TYR A 197 -1.80 -24.75 -3.23
CA TYR A 197 -3.14 -24.37 -3.65
C TYR A 197 -3.20 -24.14 -5.16
N THR A 198 -4.42 -24.20 -5.70
CA THR A 198 -4.72 -23.74 -7.06
C THR A 198 -5.49 -22.43 -6.97
N ILE A 199 -5.11 -21.43 -7.74
CA ILE A 199 -5.74 -20.11 -7.76
C ILE A 199 -7.14 -20.22 -8.38
N ASP A 200 -8.17 -19.86 -7.62
CA ASP A 200 -9.56 -19.83 -8.09
C ASP A 200 -9.87 -18.51 -8.82
N SER A 201 -9.42 -17.39 -8.26
CA SER A 201 -9.56 -16.07 -8.86
C SER A 201 -8.44 -15.13 -8.47
N VAL A 202 -8.16 -14.15 -9.31
CA VAL A 202 -7.29 -13.00 -9.03
C VAL A 202 -8.08 -11.71 -9.21
N GLY A 203 -7.75 -10.68 -8.42
CA GLY A 203 -8.46 -9.41 -8.46
C GLY A 203 -7.63 -8.25 -7.93
N VAL A 204 -8.14 -7.04 -8.13
CA VAL A 204 -7.59 -5.79 -7.61
C VAL A 204 -8.64 -5.06 -6.77
N LEU A 205 -8.19 -4.20 -5.86
CA LEU A 205 -9.07 -3.44 -4.97
C LEU A 205 -9.36 -2.05 -5.57
N LYS A 206 -10.66 -1.78 -5.92
CA LYS A 206 -11.15 -0.50 -6.49
C LYS A 206 -12.52 -0.08 -5.93
N PRO A 207 -12.68 0.38 -4.74
CA PRO A 207 -12.30 -0.16 -3.42
C PRO A 207 -12.87 -1.56 -3.15
N LYS A 208 -13.81 -2.05 -4.00
CA LYS A 208 -14.27 -3.44 -3.98
C LYS A 208 -13.35 -4.31 -4.85
N ILE A 209 -13.35 -5.60 -4.59
CA ILE A 209 -12.60 -6.55 -5.41
C ILE A 209 -13.18 -6.56 -6.82
N LEU A 210 -12.33 -6.25 -7.80
CA LEU A 210 -12.60 -6.40 -9.22
C LEU A 210 -11.71 -7.53 -9.77
N ASN A 211 -12.33 -8.58 -10.31
CA ASN A 211 -11.59 -9.69 -10.91
C ASN A 211 -10.82 -9.22 -12.14
N VAL A 212 -9.59 -9.74 -12.27
CA VAL A 212 -8.70 -9.51 -13.42
C VAL A 212 -8.16 -10.85 -13.93
N ASP A 213 -7.60 -10.87 -15.13
CA ASP A 213 -7.05 -12.10 -15.72
C ASP A 213 -5.71 -12.50 -15.10
N SER A 214 -4.93 -11.50 -14.70
CA SER A 214 -3.60 -11.72 -14.11
C SER A 214 -3.16 -10.55 -13.25
N LEU A 215 -2.17 -10.81 -12.36
CA LEU A 215 -1.39 -9.82 -11.64
C LEU A 215 0.07 -9.96 -12.07
N SER A 216 0.71 -8.85 -12.39
CA SER A 216 2.07 -8.78 -12.89
C SER A 216 3.04 -8.17 -11.88
N ALA A 217 4.34 -8.33 -12.09
CA ALA A 217 5.38 -7.73 -11.25
C ALA A 217 5.11 -6.24 -10.98
N GLY A 218 5.23 -5.83 -9.71
CA GLY A 218 4.92 -4.48 -9.22
C GLY A 218 3.47 -4.26 -8.80
N GLU A 219 2.53 -5.14 -9.19
CA GLU A 219 1.13 -4.98 -8.85
C GLU A 219 0.79 -5.51 -7.45
N ILE A 220 -0.13 -4.82 -6.79
CA ILE A 220 -0.82 -5.30 -5.59
C ILE A 220 -2.21 -5.77 -5.99
N GLY A 221 -2.59 -6.95 -5.48
CA GLY A 221 -3.90 -7.50 -5.73
C GLY A 221 -4.27 -8.57 -4.71
N VAL A 222 -5.37 -9.24 -4.98
CA VAL A 222 -5.89 -10.30 -4.13
C VAL A 222 -6.11 -11.57 -4.93
N PHE A 223 -6.07 -12.70 -4.26
CA PHE A 223 -6.50 -13.97 -4.83
C PHE A 223 -7.33 -14.79 -3.85
N THR A 224 -8.09 -15.73 -4.39
CA THR A 224 -8.74 -16.81 -3.65
C THR A 224 -8.25 -18.15 -4.18
N ALA A 225 -8.19 -19.16 -3.32
CA ALA A 225 -7.65 -20.48 -3.67
C ALA A 225 -8.27 -21.60 -2.81
N SER A 226 -9.55 -21.48 -2.47
CA SER A 226 -10.27 -22.45 -1.62
C SER A 226 -9.54 -22.80 -0.30
N ILE A 227 -8.82 -21.81 0.24
CA ILE A 227 -8.06 -21.95 1.49
C ILE A 227 -9.03 -22.06 2.65
N LYS A 228 -8.91 -23.13 3.43
CA LYS A 228 -9.83 -23.41 4.54
C LYS A 228 -9.40 -22.78 5.87
N GLN A 229 -8.12 -22.49 6.02
CA GLN A 229 -7.55 -22.03 7.28
C GLN A 229 -6.63 -20.82 7.04
N VAL A 230 -6.97 -19.68 7.66
CA VAL A 230 -6.17 -18.45 7.58
C VAL A 230 -4.72 -18.67 8.06
N ARG A 231 -4.49 -19.62 8.99
CA ARG A 231 -3.14 -19.95 9.47
C ARG A 231 -2.17 -20.43 8.38
N ASP A 232 -2.69 -20.93 7.25
CA ASP A 232 -1.85 -21.36 6.13
C ASP A 232 -1.35 -20.16 5.29
N THR A 233 -1.94 -18.97 5.52
CA THR A 233 -1.59 -17.71 4.86
C THR A 233 -0.90 -16.77 5.83
N ARG A 234 0.35 -17.09 6.18
CA ARG A 234 1.11 -16.26 7.11
C ARG A 234 1.57 -14.97 6.41
N VAL A 235 1.29 -13.86 7.05
CA VAL A 235 1.74 -12.55 6.56
C VAL A 235 3.26 -12.48 6.52
N GLY A 236 3.79 -11.90 5.43
CA GLY A 236 5.22 -11.87 5.14
C GLY A 236 5.76 -13.14 4.49
N ASP A 237 4.93 -14.17 4.29
CA ASP A 237 5.33 -15.36 3.53
C ASP A 237 5.56 -15.01 2.05
N THR A 238 6.38 -15.84 1.41
CA THR A 238 6.61 -15.77 -0.04
C THR A 238 5.80 -16.85 -0.73
N LEU A 239 5.16 -16.47 -1.81
CA LEU A 239 4.38 -17.35 -2.68
C LEU A 239 5.12 -17.52 -4.00
N SER A 240 5.19 -18.76 -4.51
CA SER A 240 5.80 -19.09 -5.81
C SER A 240 4.99 -20.15 -6.55
N LEU A 241 5.32 -20.40 -7.82
CA LEU A 241 4.72 -21.50 -8.58
C LEU A 241 5.37 -22.84 -8.17
N ILE A 242 4.57 -23.91 -8.12
CA ILE A 242 5.05 -25.25 -7.71
C ILE A 242 6.17 -25.74 -8.63
N HIS A 243 6.12 -25.46 -9.92
CA HIS A 243 7.13 -25.92 -10.90
C HIS A 243 8.54 -25.37 -10.67
N ILE A 244 8.68 -24.30 -9.89
CA ILE A 244 9.95 -23.61 -9.63
C ILE A 244 10.58 -24.09 -8.32
N SER A 245 9.78 -24.65 -7.42
CA SER A 245 10.23 -25.11 -6.10
C SER A 245 10.69 -26.58 -6.07
N GLU A 246 10.52 -27.33 -7.18
CA GLU A 246 11.03 -28.69 -7.26
C GLU A 246 12.46 -28.64 -7.84
N PRO A 247 13.49 -29.05 -7.06
CA PRO A 247 14.83 -29.23 -7.63
C PRO A 247 14.74 -30.27 -8.74
N THR A 248 15.24 -29.93 -9.91
CA THR A 248 15.46 -30.89 -11.01
C THR A 248 16.33 -31.99 -10.47
N ARG A 249 15.80 -33.22 -10.40
CA ARG A 249 16.57 -34.42 -10.09
C ARG A 249 17.50 -34.76 -11.23
#